data_eb20c6ef0c7fbe2d48069ddb8af65cb3
#
_entry.id   eb20c6ef0c7fbe2d48069ddb8af65cb3
#
_cell.length_a   1.000
_cell.length_b   1.000
_cell.length_c   1.000
_cell.angle_alpha   90.00
_cell.angle_beta   90.00
_cell.angle_gamma   90.00
#
_symmetry.space_group_name_H-M   'P 1'
#
loop_
_entity.id
_entity.type
_entity.pdbx_description
1 polymer ?
#
loop_
_entity_poly.entity_id
_entity_poly.type
_entity_poly.pdbx_seq_one_letter_code
_entity_poly.pdbx_strand_id
1 'polypeptide(L)'
;MPIPTTVTELGFPIATSNRWTSKPRPQPDHPDIVEQIADDFGRKLCNWANEPDRLEEHKAYVREILLRSTETDGYALAKNMDNDGWLPDAELVEILNDLQSAKKRIYYNNLIQWASINQIKPSFNIGDRVECEIRIGKTTKRLPGIILLTSPNILEYFVHIPGAGHTPRQGITLQQEKLIALPEANATH
;
A
#
# COMPACT_ATOMS: atom_id res chain seq x y z
N MET A 1 11.25 32.07 -10.46
CA MET A 1 9.80 31.82 -10.28
C MET A 1 9.65 30.70 -9.27
N PRO A 2 8.93 30.88 -8.15
CA PRO A 2 8.71 29.82 -7.19
C PRO A 2 7.73 28.78 -7.77
N ILE A 3 8.05 27.50 -7.63
CA ILE A 3 7.18 26.37 -8.02
C ILE A 3 6.04 26.32 -7.00
N PRO A 4 4.77 26.26 -7.41
CA PRO A 4 3.67 26.18 -6.48
C PRO A 4 3.71 24.85 -5.71
N THR A 5 3.78 24.93 -4.40
CA THR A 5 3.63 23.78 -3.50
C THR A 5 2.15 23.38 -3.50
N THR A 6 1.81 22.35 -4.22
CA THR A 6 0.46 21.78 -4.18
C THR A 6 0.34 20.95 -2.90
N VAL A 7 -0.56 21.34 -2.01
CA VAL A 7 -0.89 20.61 -0.78
C VAL A 7 -2.09 19.72 -1.10
N THR A 8 -2.05 18.44 -0.73
CA THR A 8 -3.24 17.58 -0.79
C THR A 8 -4.25 17.99 0.27
N GLU A 9 -5.53 17.69 0.08
CA GLU A 9 -6.61 17.93 1.07
C GLU A 9 -6.30 17.32 2.46
N LEU A 10 -5.32 16.43 2.55
CA LEU A 10 -4.84 15.81 3.79
C LEU A 10 -3.65 16.55 4.43
N GLY A 11 -3.26 17.72 3.91
CA GLY A 11 -2.28 18.62 4.54
C GLY A 11 -0.81 18.17 4.48
N PHE A 12 -0.45 17.16 3.69
CA PHE A 12 0.92 16.68 3.56
C PHE A 12 1.64 17.34 2.38
N PRO A 13 2.92 17.76 2.54
CA PRO A 13 3.70 18.27 1.43
C PRO A 13 3.93 17.14 0.40
N ILE A 14 3.50 17.37 -0.83
CA ILE A 14 3.82 16.49 -1.95
C ILE A 14 5.31 16.71 -2.26
N ALA A 15 6.13 15.71 -1.97
CA ALA A 15 7.52 15.71 -2.41
C ALA A 15 7.54 15.73 -3.95
N THR A 16 7.98 16.85 -4.54
CA THR A 16 8.02 17.10 -5.99
C THR A 16 9.17 16.35 -6.68
N SER A 17 9.52 15.15 -6.23
CA SER A 17 10.48 14.33 -6.95
C SER A 17 9.78 13.62 -8.11
N ASN A 18 10.30 13.71 -9.33
CA ASN A 18 9.86 12.99 -10.53
C ASN A 18 10.06 11.45 -10.40
N ARG A 19 9.90 10.93 -9.19
CA ARG A 19 10.23 9.58 -8.75
C ARG A 19 9.41 8.51 -9.47
N TRP A 20 8.20 8.86 -9.92
CA TRP A 20 7.21 7.92 -10.47
C TRP A 20 6.88 8.18 -11.95
N THR A 21 7.84 8.62 -12.75
CA THR A 21 7.62 8.91 -14.17
C THR A 21 7.46 7.68 -15.04
N SER A 22 7.75 6.49 -14.50
CA SER A 22 7.71 5.24 -15.28
C SER A 22 6.58 4.31 -14.82
N LYS A 23 5.91 3.68 -15.78
CA LYS A 23 5.15 2.44 -15.54
C LYS A 23 6.17 1.32 -15.30
N PRO A 24 5.96 0.37 -14.41
CA PRO A 24 4.70 -0.10 -13.83
C PRO A 24 4.27 0.60 -12.52
N ARG A 25 3.11 0.19 -12.01
CA ARG A 25 2.59 0.58 -10.69
C ARG A 25 3.60 0.25 -9.59
N PRO A 26 3.88 1.17 -8.67
CA PRO A 26 4.75 0.89 -7.52
C PRO A 26 4.17 -0.24 -6.66
N GLN A 27 5.04 -1.09 -6.16
CA GLN A 27 4.68 -2.15 -5.22
C GLN A 27 5.00 -1.70 -3.78
N PRO A 28 4.35 -2.29 -2.75
CA PRO A 28 4.61 -1.90 -1.35
C PRO A 28 6.06 -2.08 -0.90
N ASP A 29 6.79 -3.00 -1.53
CA ASP A 29 8.20 -3.30 -1.29
C ASP A 29 9.16 -2.53 -2.21
N HIS A 30 8.65 -1.55 -2.98
CA HIS A 30 9.50 -0.72 -3.83
C HIS A 30 10.56 -0.01 -2.99
N PRO A 31 11.86 -0.01 -3.40
CA PRO A 31 12.95 0.56 -2.60
C PRO A 31 12.70 1.97 -2.10
N ASP A 32 12.12 2.84 -2.93
CA ASP A 32 11.81 4.22 -2.53
C ASP A 32 10.71 4.32 -1.47
N ILE A 33 9.76 3.38 -1.45
CA ILE A 33 8.70 3.32 -0.43
C ILE A 33 9.31 2.82 0.88
N VAL A 34 10.11 1.75 0.80
CA VAL A 34 10.83 1.20 1.96
C VAL A 34 11.74 2.28 2.58
N GLU A 35 12.45 3.06 1.76
CA GLU A 35 13.32 4.14 2.24
C GLU A 35 12.54 5.26 2.92
N GLN A 36 11.40 5.68 2.39
CA GLN A 36 10.54 6.68 3.04
C GLN A 36 10.04 6.21 4.40
N ILE A 37 9.69 4.92 4.53
CA ILE A 37 9.26 4.35 5.80
C ILE A 37 10.45 4.27 6.76
N ALA A 38 11.62 3.88 6.28
CA ALA A 38 12.84 3.80 7.07
C ALA A 38 13.27 5.18 7.58
N ASP A 39 13.13 6.23 6.77
CA ASP A 39 13.40 7.62 7.18
C ASP A 39 12.45 8.08 8.29
N ASP A 40 11.15 7.82 8.19
CA ASP A 40 10.16 8.23 9.18
C ASP A 40 10.37 7.49 10.51
N PHE A 41 10.47 6.17 10.45
CA PHE A 41 10.61 5.33 11.64
C PHE A 41 12.01 5.32 12.23
N GLY A 42 13.06 5.43 11.41
CA GLY A 42 14.42 5.58 11.90
C GLY A 42 14.57 6.81 12.81
N ARG A 43 13.95 7.94 12.44
CA ARG A 43 13.91 9.14 13.29
C ARG A 43 13.12 8.92 14.58
N LYS A 44 12.00 8.21 14.53
CA LYS A 44 11.23 7.89 15.74
C LYS A 44 12.05 7.01 16.69
N LEU A 45 12.75 6.00 16.16
CA LEU A 45 13.64 5.15 16.97
C LEU A 45 14.83 5.93 17.54
N CYS A 46 15.47 6.81 16.76
CA CYS A 46 16.52 7.71 17.26
C CYS A 46 16.05 8.56 18.44
N ASN A 47 14.85 9.13 18.32
CA ASN A 47 14.28 9.97 19.37
C ASN A 47 13.95 9.14 20.62
N TRP A 48 13.35 7.98 20.46
CA TRP A 48 13.05 7.06 21.56
C TRP A 48 14.32 6.58 22.27
N ALA A 49 15.33 6.15 21.52
CA ALA A 49 16.60 5.69 22.08
C ALA A 49 17.50 6.83 22.58
N ASN A 50 17.15 8.09 22.30
CA ASN A 50 18.00 9.26 22.53
C ASN A 50 19.39 9.16 21.87
N GLU A 51 19.41 8.64 20.62
CA GLU A 51 20.62 8.39 19.83
C GLU A 51 20.58 9.14 18.48
N PRO A 52 20.60 10.47 18.45
CA PRO A 52 20.40 11.26 17.22
C PRO A 52 21.49 10.99 16.16
N ASP A 53 22.69 10.61 16.56
CA ASP A 53 23.83 10.37 15.67
C ASP A 53 23.79 8.98 14.99
N ARG A 54 22.85 8.08 15.39
CA ARG A 54 22.75 6.72 14.87
C ARG A 54 21.58 6.53 13.88
N LEU A 55 21.15 7.58 13.21
CA LEU A 55 20.00 7.54 12.31
C LEU A 55 20.12 6.45 11.23
N GLU A 56 21.28 6.31 10.60
CA GLU A 56 21.46 5.32 9.53
C GLU A 56 21.41 3.87 10.05
N GLU A 57 21.84 3.61 11.27
CA GLU A 57 21.70 2.31 11.92
C GLU A 57 20.23 1.99 12.20
N HIS A 58 19.48 2.93 12.77
CA HIS A 58 18.05 2.78 13.01
C HIS A 58 17.26 2.61 11.71
N LYS A 59 17.59 3.34 10.66
CA LYS A 59 17.01 3.15 9.32
C LYS A 59 17.31 1.76 8.76
N ALA A 60 18.54 1.28 8.89
CA ALA A 60 18.91 -0.07 8.45
C ALA A 60 18.09 -1.13 9.18
N TYR A 61 17.89 -0.97 10.49
CA TYR A 61 17.07 -1.87 11.28
C TYR A 61 15.59 -1.86 10.84
N VAL A 62 15.02 -0.67 10.58
CA VAL A 62 13.64 -0.57 10.05
C VAL A 62 13.51 -1.25 8.69
N ARG A 63 14.47 -1.08 7.77
CA ARG A 63 14.47 -1.79 6.48
C ARG A 63 14.45 -3.30 6.67
N GLU A 64 15.25 -3.80 7.61
CA GLU A 64 15.29 -5.22 7.94
C GLU A 64 13.94 -5.74 8.47
N ILE A 65 13.32 -5.04 9.41
CA ILE A 65 11.97 -5.37 9.90
C ILE A 65 10.96 -5.42 8.74
N LEU A 66 10.98 -4.43 7.84
CA LEU A 66 10.05 -4.36 6.72
C LEU A 66 10.19 -5.52 5.73
N LEU A 67 11.40 -6.04 5.57
CA LEU A 67 11.70 -7.12 4.62
C LEU A 67 11.51 -8.52 5.22
N ARG A 68 11.76 -8.68 6.51
CA ARG A 68 11.76 -9.99 7.17
C ARG A 68 10.49 -10.29 7.96
N SER A 69 9.88 -9.28 8.56
CA SER A 69 8.76 -9.50 9.47
C SER A 69 7.43 -9.57 8.75
N THR A 70 6.70 -10.65 8.99
CA THR A 70 5.27 -10.77 8.68
C THR A 70 4.40 -10.24 9.81
N GLU A 71 5.01 -9.89 10.95
CA GLU A 71 4.31 -9.38 12.12
C GLU A 71 3.71 -8.01 11.85
N THR A 72 2.48 -7.82 12.31
CA THR A 72 1.72 -6.58 12.15
C THR A 72 1.42 -5.90 13.47
N ASP A 73 1.71 -6.56 14.58
CA ASP A 73 1.50 -6.10 15.94
C ASP A 73 2.80 -5.52 16.51
N GLY A 74 2.73 -4.31 17.06
CA GLY A 74 3.88 -3.64 17.64
C GLY A 74 4.49 -4.38 18.83
N TYR A 75 3.68 -5.09 19.59
CA TYR A 75 4.18 -5.93 20.70
C TYR A 75 5.03 -7.10 20.19
N ALA A 76 4.58 -7.80 19.15
CA ALA A 76 5.35 -8.88 18.54
C ALA A 76 6.65 -8.38 17.92
N LEU A 77 6.63 -7.19 17.27
CA LEU A 77 7.83 -6.54 16.77
C LEU A 77 8.79 -6.15 17.90
N ALA A 78 8.30 -5.54 18.98
CA ALA A 78 9.10 -5.20 20.15
C ALA A 78 9.76 -6.42 20.78
N LYS A 79 9.02 -7.54 20.87
CA LYS A 79 9.59 -8.81 21.36
C LYS A 79 10.71 -9.33 20.46
N ASN A 80 10.61 -9.17 19.15
CA ASN A 80 11.71 -9.53 18.25
C ASN A 80 12.92 -8.61 18.49
N MET A 81 12.70 -7.31 18.69
CA MET A 81 13.77 -6.37 19.05
C MET A 81 14.46 -6.73 20.37
N ASP A 82 13.70 -7.18 21.38
CA ASP A 82 14.25 -7.67 22.64
C ASP A 82 15.19 -8.86 22.44
N ASN A 83 14.83 -9.79 21.55
CA ASN A 83 15.69 -10.92 21.15
C ASN A 83 16.99 -10.45 20.46
N ASP A 84 16.96 -9.30 19.78
CA ASP A 84 18.12 -8.66 19.13
C ASP A 84 18.94 -7.79 20.08
N GLY A 85 18.59 -7.78 21.37
CA GLY A 85 19.32 -7.07 22.43
C GLY A 85 18.87 -5.65 22.71
N TRP A 86 17.73 -5.23 22.15
CA TRP A 86 17.09 -3.97 22.52
C TRP A 86 16.36 -4.12 23.87
N LEU A 87 16.07 -2.99 24.52
CA LEU A 87 15.30 -2.97 25.76
C LEU A 87 13.96 -2.25 25.53
N PRO A 88 13.00 -2.90 24.85
CA PRO A 88 11.74 -2.27 24.49
C PRO A 88 10.89 -1.93 25.71
N ASP A 89 10.27 -0.76 25.66
CA ASP A 89 9.28 -0.29 26.62
C ASP A 89 7.90 -0.09 25.96
N ALA A 90 6.95 0.45 26.71
CA ALA A 90 5.61 0.70 26.20
C ALA A 90 5.59 1.76 25.09
N GLU A 91 6.46 2.76 25.14
CA GLU A 91 6.56 3.81 24.11
C GLU A 91 7.04 3.22 22.78
N LEU A 92 8.04 2.33 22.80
CA LEU A 92 8.48 1.64 21.61
C LEU A 92 7.38 0.78 21.01
N VAL A 93 6.58 0.06 21.82
CA VAL A 93 5.44 -0.72 21.33
C VAL A 93 4.44 0.17 20.60
N GLU A 94 4.13 1.37 21.10
CA GLU A 94 3.24 2.32 20.44
C GLU A 94 3.82 2.80 19.09
N ILE A 95 5.12 3.16 19.07
CA ILE A 95 5.81 3.52 17.82
C ILE A 95 5.68 2.39 16.78
N LEU A 96 5.92 1.16 17.18
CA LEU A 96 5.86 -0.01 16.29
C LEU A 96 4.43 -0.36 15.84
N ASN A 97 3.41 -0.12 16.66
CA ASN A 97 2.01 -0.24 16.26
C ASN A 97 1.67 0.69 15.10
N ASP A 98 2.25 1.89 15.07
CA ASP A 98 2.06 2.85 13.99
C ASP A 98 2.71 2.42 12.66
N LEU A 99 3.68 1.50 12.67
CA LEU A 99 4.46 1.12 11.49
C LEU A 99 3.57 0.62 10.34
N GLN A 100 2.59 -0.23 10.63
CA GLN A 100 1.71 -0.79 9.60
C GLN A 100 0.77 0.27 9.00
N SER A 101 0.27 1.17 9.84
CA SER A 101 -0.57 2.29 9.40
C SER A 101 0.23 3.26 8.54
N ALA A 102 1.46 3.58 8.93
CA ALA A 102 2.37 4.42 8.16
C ALA A 102 2.77 3.76 6.83
N LYS A 103 3.06 2.45 6.84
CA LYS A 103 3.36 1.67 5.62
C LYS A 103 2.23 1.81 4.59
N LYS A 104 0.97 1.60 5.01
CA LYS A 104 -0.20 1.78 4.14
C LYS A 104 -0.33 3.21 3.65
N ARG A 105 -0.21 4.19 4.55
CA ARG A 105 -0.32 5.63 4.22
C ARG A 105 0.74 6.04 3.20
N ILE A 106 2.00 5.69 3.42
CA ILE A 106 3.12 6.03 2.52
C ILE A 106 2.91 5.35 1.17
N TYR A 107 2.56 4.06 1.15
CA TYR A 107 2.26 3.34 -0.07
C TYR A 107 1.13 3.99 -0.87
N TYR A 108 -0.01 4.30 -0.24
CA TYR A 108 -1.15 4.92 -0.93
C TYR A 108 -0.83 6.32 -1.44
N ASN A 109 -0.07 7.13 -0.70
CA ASN A 109 0.39 8.42 -1.18
C ASN A 109 1.26 8.29 -2.44
N ASN A 110 2.16 7.32 -2.48
CA ASN A 110 2.96 7.04 -3.67
C ASN A 110 2.11 6.54 -4.84
N LEU A 111 1.07 5.75 -4.60
CA LEU A 111 0.11 5.34 -5.65
C LEU A 111 -0.65 6.52 -6.24
N ILE A 112 -1.14 7.41 -5.39
CA ILE A 112 -1.86 8.63 -5.82
C ILE A 112 -0.93 9.50 -6.68
N GLN A 113 0.30 9.71 -6.26
CA GLN A 113 1.30 10.46 -7.03
C GLN A 113 1.60 9.79 -8.37
N TRP A 114 1.84 8.46 -8.35
CA TRP A 114 2.09 7.69 -9.57
C TRP A 114 0.92 7.78 -10.56
N ALA A 115 -0.31 7.61 -10.09
CA ALA A 115 -1.50 7.71 -10.93
C ALA A 115 -1.65 9.11 -11.54
N SER A 116 -1.40 10.16 -10.74
CA SER A 116 -1.45 11.56 -11.19
C SER A 116 -0.39 11.85 -12.26
N ILE A 117 0.88 11.49 -12.01
CA ILE A 117 1.99 11.74 -12.94
C ILE A 117 1.78 10.99 -14.26
N ASN A 118 1.29 9.76 -14.21
CA ASN A 118 1.05 8.93 -15.38
C ASN A 118 -0.34 9.16 -16.01
N GLN A 119 -1.14 10.12 -15.51
CA GLN A 119 -2.48 10.45 -15.97
C GLN A 119 -3.42 9.24 -16.01
N ILE A 120 -3.25 8.28 -15.09
CA ILE A 120 -4.07 7.09 -15.02
C ILE A 120 -5.36 7.42 -14.29
N LYS A 121 -6.49 7.12 -14.94
CA LYS A 121 -7.82 7.36 -14.40
C LYS A 121 -8.50 6.05 -14.03
N PRO A 122 -9.41 6.06 -13.05
CA PRO A 122 -10.29 4.92 -12.80
C PRO A 122 -11.06 4.56 -14.07
N SER A 123 -11.07 3.27 -14.41
CA SER A 123 -11.68 2.78 -15.65
C SER A 123 -13.03 2.09 -15.42
N PHE A 124 -13.39 1.82 -14.16
CA PHE A 124 -14.57 1.04 -13.82
C PHE A 124 -15.42 1.71 -12.74
N ASN A 125 -16.71 1.46 -12.79
CA ASN A 125 -17.71 1.93 -11.85
C ASN A 125 -18.31 0.76 -11.05
N ILE A 126 -19.03 1.08 -9.97
CA ILE A 126 -19.81 0.08 -9.22
C ILE A 126 -20.88 -0.48 -10.15
N GLY A 127 -21.00 -1.81 -10.17
CA GLY A 127 -21.93 -2.54 -11.02
C GLY A 127 -21.34 -3.02 -12.35
N ASP A 128 -20.19 -2.50 -12.76
CA ASP A 128 -19.54 -2.93 -14.00
C ASP A 128 -19.18 -4.43 -13.93
N ARG A 129 -19.41 -5.11 -15.05
CA ARG A 129 -19.00 -6.51 -15.24
C ARG A 129 -17.57 -6.55 -15.78
N VAL A 130 -16.74 -7.33 -15.13
CA VAL A 130 -15.31 -7.42 -15.46
C VAL A 130 -14.87 -8.87 -15.52
N GLU A 131 -13.82 -9.13 -16.29
CA GLU A 131 -13.02 -10.34 -16.18
C GLU A 131 -11.85 -10.05 -15.23
N CYS A 132 -11.72 -10.86 -14.19
CA CYS A 132 -10.74 -10.70 -13.12
C CYS A 132 -9.59 -11.69 -13.30
N GLU A 133 -8.36 -11.20 -13.36
CA GLU A 133 -7.18 -12.04 -13.31
C GLU A 133 -6.82 -12.33 -11.85
N ILE A 134 -7.01 -13.57 -11.41
CA ILE A 134 -6.73 -14.02 -10.04
C ILE A 134 -5.78 -15.21 -10.02
N ARG A 135 -4.96 -15.27 -8.97
CA ARG A 135 -4.06 -16.39 -8.74
C ARG A 135 -4.69 -17.39 -7.76
N ILE A 136 -4.87 -18.62 -8.20
CA ILE A 136 -5.37 -19.73 -7.38
C ILE A 136 -4.24 -20.77 -7.29
N GLY A 137 -3.58 -20.82 -6.13
CA GLY A 137 -2.38 -21.65 -5.96
C GLY A 137 -1.25 -21.19 -6.88
N LYS A 138 -0.81 -22.07 -7.79
CA LYS A 138 0.26 -21.79 -8.76
C LYS A 138 -0.25 -21.32 -10.13
N THR A 139 -1.56 -21.30 -10.34
CA THR A 139 -2.19 -20.96 -11.63
C THR A 139 -2.86 -19.60 -11.59
N THR A 140 -2.72 -18.83 -12.66
CA THR A 140 -3.51 -17.62 -12.91
C THR A 140 -4.75 -18.00 -13.71
N LYS A 141 -5.92 -17.57 -13.25
CA LYS A 141 -7.22 -17.78 -13.91
C LYS A 141 -7.89 -16.46 -14.17
N ARG A 142 -8.72 -16.42 -15.21
CA ARG A 142 -9.61 -15.31 -15.51
C ARG A 142 -11.03 -15.73 -15.21
N LEU A 143 -11.70 -14.98 -14.35
CA LEU A 143 -13.05 -15.28 -13.89
C LEU A 143 -13.93 -14.02 -14.02
N PRO A 144 -15.21 -14.20 -14.40
CA PRO A 144 -16.13 -13.07 -14.43
C PRO A 144 -16.44 -12.58 -13.02
N GLY A 145 -16.54 -11.26 -12.88
CA GLY A 145 -16.86 -10.59 -11.61
C GLY A 145 -17.73 -9.36 -11.80
N ILE A 146 -18.21 -8.82 -10.69
CA ILE A 146 -18.99 -7.58 -10.63
C ILE A 146 -18.34 -6.69 -9.60
N ILE A 147 -18.11 -5.43 -9.97
CA ILE A 147 -17.53 -4.42 -9.07
C ILE A 147 -18.56 -4.01 -8.03
N LEU A 148 -18.23 -4.20 -6.76
CA LEU A 148 -19.09 -3.82 -5.63
C LEU A 148 -18.69 -2.49 -4.99
N LEU A 149 -17.35 -2.21 -4.91
CA LEU A 149 -16.83 -0.96 -4.37
C LEU A 149 -15.63 -0.51 -5.21
N THR A 150 -15.38 0.78 -5.21
CA THR A 150 -14.23 1.38 -5.89
C THR A 150 -13.43 2.24 -4.92
N SER A 151 -12.11 2.19 -5.04
CA SER A 151 -11.18 3.10 -4.40
C SER A 151 -10.41 3.86 -5.50
N PRO A 152 -11.06 4.88 -6.10
CA PRO A 152 -10.59 5.48 -7.35
C PRO A 152 -9.20 6.13 -7.22
N ASN A 153 -8.87 6.68 -6.06
CA ASN A 153 -7.61 7.37 -5.83
C ASN A 153 -6.40 6.43 -5.88
N ILE A 154 -6.61 5.16 -5.54
CA ILE A 154 -5.55 4.13 -5.55
C ILE A 154 -5.78 3.05 -6.60
N LEU A 155 -6.79 3.23 -7.45
CA LEU A 155 -7.14 2.32 -8.55
C LEU A 155 -7.32 0.87 -8.09
N GLU A 156 -8.04 0.69 -6.99
CA GLU A 156 -8.42 -0.60 -6.43
C GLU A 156 -9.93 -0.78 -6.43
N TYR A 157 -10.35 -2.02 -6.65
CA TYR A 157 -11.74 -2.40 -6.82
C TYR A 157 -12.05 -3.63 -5.98
N PHE A 158 -13.11 -3.56 -5.21
CA PHE A 158 -13.64 -4.73 -4.51
C PHE A 158 -14.62 -5.44 -5.44
N VAL A 159 -14.30 -6.66 -5.83
CA VAL A 159 -14.99 -7.42 -6.88
C VAL A 159 -15.60 -8.69 -6.30
N HIS A 160 -16.88 -8.90 -6.54
CA HIS A 160 -17.55 -10.18 -6.27
C HIS A 160 -17.36 -11.11 -7.47
N ILE A 161 -16.87 -12.32 -7.21
CA ILE A 161 -16.68 -13.37 -8.23
C ILE A 161 -17.68 -14.49 -7.94
N PRO A 162 -18.74 -14.65 -8.75
CA PRO A 162 -19.72 -15.71 -8.59
C PRO A 162 -19.06 -17.09 -8.69
N GLY A 163 -19.44 -18.02 -7.82
CA GLY A 163 -18.93 -19.39 -7.85
C GLY A 163 -17.54 -19.60 -7.25
N ALA A 164 -16.89 -18.56 -6.76
CA ALA A 164 -15.60 -18.68 -6.05
C ALA A 164 -15.74 -19.11 -4.57
N GLY A 165 -16.89 -19.64 -4.18
CA GLY A 165 -17.19 -20.05 -2.81
C GLY A 165 -17.48 -18.87 -1.85
N HIS A 166 -17.57 -17.67 -2.39
CA HIS A 166 -17.87 -16.46 -1.62
C HIS A 166 -19.36 -16.12 -1.68
N THR A 167 -19.92 -15.69 -0.55
CA THR A 167 -21.26 -15.09 -0.53
C THR A 167 -21.25 -13.77 -1.33
N PRO A 168 -22.41 -13.23 -1.77
CA PRO A 168 -22.48 -11.94 -2.47
C PRO A 168 -21.85 -10.76 -1.70
N ARG A 169 -21.68 -10.89 -0.38
CA ARG A 169 -21.00 -9.89 0.45
C ARG A 169 -19.49 -10.12 0.58
N GLN A 170 -19.00 -11.21 0.06
CA GLN A 170 -17.57 -11.54 0.05
C GLN A 170 -17.03 -11.27 -1.36
N GLY A 171 -15.92 -10.58 -1.42
CA GLY A 171 -15.24 -10.27 -2.66
C GLY A 171 -13.74 -10.19 -2.41
N ILE A 172 -13.01 -9.90 -3.44
CA ILE A 172 -11.57 -9.68 -3.39
C ILE A 172 -11.23 -8.27 -3.85
N THR A 173 -10.22 -7.68 -3.24
CA THR A 173 -9.68 -6.40 -3.72
C THR A 173 -8.67 -6.68 -4.83
N LEU A 174 -8.90 -6.07 -6.00
CA LEU A 174 -8.04 -6.18 -7.17
C LEU A 174 -7.61 -4.80 -7.66
N GLN A 175 -6.39 -4.74 -8.16
CA GLN A 175 -5.86 -3.58 -8.86
C GLN A 175 -6.48 -3.46 -10.25
N GLN A 176 -6.60 -2.23 -10.77
CA GLN A 176 -7.20 -1.96 -12.08
C GLN A 176 -6.59 -2.80 -13.20
N GLU A 177 -5.29 -3.02 -13.16
CA GLU A 177 -4.52 -3.76 -14.16
C GLU A 177 -4.87 -5.26 -14.22
N LYS A 178 -5.58 -5.76 -13.20
CA LYS A 178 -6.09 -7.14 -13.12
C LYS A 178 -7.52 -7.29 -13.62
N LEU A 179 -8.10 -6.23 -14.16
CA LEU A 179 -9.48 -6.17 -14.59
C LEU A 179 -9.56 -5.86 -16.09
N ILE A 180 -10.47 -6.53 -16.77
CA ILE A 180 -10.79 -6.28 -18.19
C ILE A 180 -12.32 -6.08 -18.28
N ALA A 181 -12.75 -5.02 -18.94
CA ALA A 181 -14.17 -4.78 -19.14
C ALA A 181 -14.81 -5.94 -19.92
N LEU A 182 -15.90 -6.49 -19.43
CA LEU A 182 -16.72 -7.40 -20.20
C LEU A 182 -17.79 -6.58 -20.95
N PRO A 183 -18.09 -6.94 -22.20
CA PRO A 183 -19.16 -6.28 -22.93
C PRO A 183 -20.47 -6.44 -22.17
N GLU A 184 -21.30 -5.39 -22.18
CA GLU A 184 -22.66 -5.51 -21.68
C GLU A 184 -23.34 -6.68 -22.40
N ALA A 185 -23.89 -7.62 -21.62
CA ALA A 185 -24.71 -8.65 -22.22
C ALA A 185 -25.88 -7.93 -22.90
N ASN A 186 -25.90 -7.91 -24.23
CA ASN A 186 -27.02 -7.37 -24.98
C ASN A 186 -28.28 -7.95 -24.35
N ALA A 187 -29.08 -7.10 -23.74
CA ALA A 187 -30.41 -7.46 -23.30
C ALA A 187 -31.22 -7.80 -24.56
N THR A 188 -31.18 -9.07 -24.93
CA THR A 188 -32.12 -9.62 -25.92
C THR A 188 -33.50 -9.57 -25.28
N HIS A 189 -34.25 -8.56 -25.66
CA HIS A 189 -35.69 -8.42 -25.37
C HIS A 189 -36.48 -9.47 -26.10
#